data_b6c5dfd897394264bedf65df9dfaa148
#
_entry.id   b6c5dfd897394264bedf65df9dfaa148
#
_cell.length_a   1.000
_cell.length_b   1.000
_cell.length_c   1.000
_cell.angle_alpha   90.00
_cell.angle_beta   90.00
_cell.angle_gamma   90.00
#
_symmetry.space_group_name_H-M   'P 1'
#
loop_
_entity.id
_entity.type
_entity.pdbx_description
1 polymer ?
#
loop_
_entity_poly.entity_id
_entity_poly.type
_entity_poly.pdbx_seq_one_letter_code
_entity_poly.pdbx_strand_id
1 'polypeptide(L)'
;MDAMAEIDVRPLTRLFKALADETRVRIVALLAHGELCVCHIEAVLALPQPTVSRHLAVLRNAGVVEMRRDGLWVLYRLAKQTDADCERQLRALAAAFAPHEALRRDLDRLRKLRGPDACRPRSGARRTGERYARPRMMRGAHG
;
A
#
# COMPACT_ATOMS: atom_id res chain seq x y z
N MET A 1 -24.19 -13.89 -30.19
CA MET A 1 -24.21 -13.31 -29.78
C MET A 1 -23.61 -13.24 -28.72
N ASP A 2 -22.89 -13.29 -28.52
CA ASP A 2 -22.17 -13.36 -27.56
C ASP A 2 -21.74 -12.16 -27.13
N ALA A 3 -22.29 -11.22 -27.66
CA ALA A 3 -22.13 -9.93 -27.18
C ALA A 3 -22.45 -9.88 -25.73
N MET A 4 -23.26 -10.78 -25.36
CA MET A 4 -23.61 -10.83 -23.97
C MET A 4 -22.65 -11.74 -23.28
N ALA A 5 -21.47 -11.71 -23.77
CA ALA A 5 -20.43 -12.49 -23.16
C ALA A 5 -20.55 -12.36 -21.67
N GLU A 6 -20.39 -13.45 -21.02
CA GLU A 6 -20.52 -13.50 -19.58
C GLU A 6 -19.68 -12.44 -18.93
N ILE A 7 -20.32 -11.66 -18.14
CA ILE A 7 -19.58 -10.71 -17.31
C ILE A 7 -19.00 -11.51 -16.17
N ASP A 8 -17.69 -11.60 -16.15
CA ASP A 8 -17.01 -12.31 -15.09
C ASP A 8 -16.85 -11.40 -13.89
N VAL A 9 -17.65 -11.64 -12.87
CA VAL A 9 -17.60 -10.82 -11.65
C VAL A 9 -16.56 -11.29 -10.63
N ARG A 10 -15.86 -12.38 -10.94
CA ARG A 10 -14.88 -12.91 -9.99
C ARG A 10 -13.77 -11.93 -9.65
N PRO A 11 -13.21 -11.17 -10.60
CA PRO A 11 -12.19 -10.18 -10.24
C PRO A 11 -12.72 -9.14 -9.28
N LEU A 12 -13.92 -8.63 -9.52
CA LEU A 12 -14.54 -7.65 -8.61
C LEU A 12 -14.80 -8.25 -7.25
N THR A 13 -15.33 -9.46 -7.20
CA THR A 13 -15.60 -10.12 -5.93
C THR A 13 -14.33 -10.32 -5.13
N ARG A 14 -13.27 -10.72 -5.79
CA ARG A 14 -11.97 -10.90 -5.15
C ARG A 14 -11.45 -9.57 -4.60
N LEU A 15 -11.60 -8.52 -5.38
CA LEU A 15 -11.20 -7.18 -4.95
C LEU A 15 -11.99 -6.77 -3.70
N PHE A 16 -13.31 -6.91 -3.74
CA PHE A 16 -14.15 -6.49 -2.62
C PHE A 16 -13.88 -7.30 -1.36
N LYS A 17 -13.62 -8.59 -1.50
CA LYS A 17 -13.24 -9.40 -0.35
C LYS A 17 -11.93 -8.91 0.28
N ALA A 18 -10.97 -8.55 -0.55
CA ALA A 18 -9.71 -8.05 -0.04
C ALA A 18 -9.85 -6.69 0.63
N LEU A 19 -10.83 -5.90 0.21
CA LEU A 19 -11.08 -4.57 0.76
C LEU A 19 -12.06 -4.56 1.93
N ALA A 20 -12.62 -5.70 2.28
CA ALA A 20 -13.63 -5.76 3.34
C ALA A 20 -13.00 -5.80 4.74
N ASP A 21 -12.09 -4.89 4.99
CA ASP A 21 -11.41 -4.77 6.28
C ASP A 21 -10.87 -3.35 6.40
N GLU A 22 -11.09 -2.72 7.54
CA GLU A 22 -10.71 -1.34 7.76
C GLU A 22 -9.21 -1.10 7.57
N THR A 23 -8.39 -1.99 8.10
CA THR A 23 -6.94 -1.86 7.99
C THR A 23 -6.50 -1.95 6.54
N ARG A 24 -7.08 -2.88 5.79
CA ARG A 24 -6.71 -3.03 4.39
C ARG A 24 -7.14 -1.83 3.55
N VAL A 25 -8.31 -1.27 3.87
CA VAL A 25 -8.74 -0.03 3.19
C VAL A 25 -7.76 1.10 3.48
N ARG A 26 -7.32 1.24 4.72
CA ARG A 26 -6.35 2.28 5.07
C ARG A 26 -5.03 2.08 4.33
N ILE A 27 -4.57 0.85 4.22
CA ILE A 27 -3.35 0.55 3.47
C ILE A 27 -3.49 0.97 2.00
N VAL A 28 -4.60 0.60 1.39
CA VAL A 28 -4.83 0.95 -0.02
C VAL A 28 -4.89 2.47 -0.19
N ALA A 29 -5.56 3.16 0.70
CA ALA A 29 -5.66 4.62 0.65
C ALA A 29 -4.28 5.27 0.78
N LEU A 30 -3.43 4.75 1.65
CA LEU A 30 -2.06 5.25 1.77
C LEU A 30 -1.26 5.01 0.49
N LEU A 31 -1.36 3.81 -0.06
CA LEU A 31 -0.59 3.45 -1.25
C LEU A 31 -1.08 4.18 -2.49
N ALA A 32 -2.29 4.73 -2.47
CA ALA A 32 -2.77 5.58 -3.55
C ALA A 32 -1.92 6.85 -3.69
N HIS A 33 -1.20 7.21 -2.64
CA HIS A 33 -0.30 8.37 -2.64
C HIS A 33 1.13 8.03 -3.04
N GLY A 34 1.40 6.79 -3.34
CA GLY A 34 2.72 6.38 -3.80
C GLY A 34 3.23 5.13 -3.10
N GLU A 35 4.31 4.61 -3.62
CA GLU A 35 4.97 3.43 -3.09
C GLU A 35 5.53 3.69 -1.69
N LEU A 36 5.36 2.73 -0.79
CA LEU A 36 5.84 2.86 0.59
C LEU A 36 6.59 1.59 1.00
N CYS A 37 7.57 1.76 1.86
CA CYS A 37 8.19 0.59 2.47
C CYS A 37 7.29 0.06 3.58
N VAL A 38 7.40 -1.23 3.86
CA VAL A 38 6.58 -1.86 4.89
C VAL A 38 6.78 -1.21 6.25
N CYS A 39 7.98 -0.72 6.53
CA CYS A 39 8.25 -0.05 7.80
C CYS A 39 7.43 1.23 7.98
N HIS A 40 7.20 1.96 6.90
CA HIS A 40 6.33 3.14 6.95
C HIS A 40 4.88 2.75 7.23
N ILE A 41 4.43 1.69 6.57
CA ILE A 41 3.06 1.21 6.76
C ILE A 41 2.85 0.80 8.22
N GLU A 42 3.80 0.03 8.77
CA GLU A 42 3.74 -0.37 10.17
C GLU A 42 3.70 0.82 11.11
N ALA A 43 4.55 1.79 10.86
CA ALA A 43 4.65 2.95 11.73
C ALA A 43 3.40 3.81 11.68
N VAL A 44 2.86 4.03 10.49
CA VAL A 44 1.66 4.84 10.31
C VAL A 44 0.45 4.17 10.97
N LEU A 45 0.29 2.88 10.74
CA LEU A 45 -0.85 2.15 11.28
C LEU A 45 -0.70 1.83 12.75
N ALA A 46 0.52 1.89 13.27
CA ALA A 46 0.84 1.53 14.66
C ALA A 46 0.36 0.12 14.99
N LEU A 47 0.58 -0.80 14.07
CA LEU A 47 0.22 -2.21 14.24
C LEU A 47 1.47 -3.08 14.25
N PRO A 48 1.41 -4.24 14.92
CA PRO A 48 2.53 -5.18 14.89
C PRO A 48 2.83 -5.64 13.48
N GLN A 49 4.09 -5.86 13.21
CA GLN A 49 4.54 -6.29 11.89
C GLN A 49 3.83 -7.55 11.38
N PRO A 50 3.61 -8.59 12.20
CA PRO A 50 2.89 -9.75 11.70
C PRO A 50 1.45 -9.44 11.25
N THR A 51 0.80 -8.50 11.91
CA THR A 51 -0.56 -8.08 11.54
C THR A 51 -0.54 -7.37 10.20
N VAL A 52 0.38 -6.43 10.03
CA VAL A 52 0.52 -5.70 8.76
C VAL A 52 0.87 -6.67 7.64
N SER A 53 1.79 -7.59 7.89
CA SER A 53 2.19 -8.58 6.88
C SER A 53 1.02 -9.43 6.43
N ARG A 54 0.14 -9.81 7.36
CA ARG A 54 -1.03 -10.60 6.99
C ARG A 54 -1.96 -9.84 6.07
N HIS A 55 -2.22 -8.59 6.40
CA HIS A 55 -3.09 -7.75 5.55
C HIS A 55 -2.48 -7.52 4.17
N LEU A 56 -1.18 -7.26 4.14
CA LEU A 56 -0.48 -7.08 2.86
C LEU A 56 -0.52 -8.36 2.03
N ALA A 57 -0.41 -9.53 2.67
CA ALA A 57 -0.50 -10.79 1.96
C ALA A 57 -1.87 -11.00 1.34
N VAL A 58 -2.94 -10.65 2.05
CA VAL A 58 -4.30 -10.73 1.50
C VAL A 58 -4.43 -9.83 0.28
N LEU A 59 -3.97 -8.60 0.39
CA LEU A 59 -4.03 -7.63 -0.71
C LEU A 59 -3.18 -8.08 -1.90
N ARG A 60 -2.02 -8.65 -1.63
CA ARG A 60 -1.14 -9.12 -2.68
C ARG A 60 -1.72 -10.33 -3.40
N ASN A 61 -2.26 -11.28 -2.64
CA ASN A 61 -2.87 -12.46 -3.24
C ASN A 61 -4.09 -12.11 -4.10
N ALA A 62 -4.77 -11.03 -3.77
CA ALA A 62 -5.90 -10.54 -4.56
C ALA A 62 -5.46 -9.66 -5.73
N GLY A 63 -4.17 -9.43 -5.90
CA GLY A 63 -3.67 -8.60 -6.99
C GLY A 63 -3.88 -7.11 -6.79
N VAL A 64 -4.18 -6.67 -5.58
CA VAL A 64 -4.43 -5.25 -5.29
C VAL A 64 -3.13 -4.49 -5.11
N VAL A 65 -2.15 -5.15 -4.50
CA VAL A 65 -0.83 -4.55 -4.29
C VAL A 65 0.25 -5.47 -4.82
N GLU A 66 1.40 -4.89 -5.12
CA GLU A 66 2.57 -5.66 -5.47
C GLU A 66 3.74 -5.19 -4.64
N MET A 67 4.72 -6.04 -4.49
CA MET A 67 5.88 -5.71 -3.70
C MET A 67 7.15 -5.85 -4.52
N ARG A 68 8.17 -5.13 -4.12
CA ARG A 68 9.50 -5.29 -4.69
C ARG A 68 10.54 -5.08 -3.60
N ARG A 69 11.72 -5.58 -3.85
CA ARG A 69 12.84 -5.37 -2.93
C ARG A 69 13.77 -4.33 -3.51
N ASP A 70 14.27 -3.48 -2.64
CA ASP A 70 15.29 -2.52 -2.99
C ASP A 70 16.34 -2.62 -1.88
N GLY A 71 17.33 -3.46 -2.08
CA GLY A 71 18.30 -3.80 -1.05
C GLY A 71 17.62 -4.55 0.08
N LEU A 72 17.67 -3.99 1.27
CA LEU A 72 17.04 -4.57 2.45
C LEU A 72 15.63 -4.03 2.67
N TRP A 73 15.17 -3.13 1.81
CA TRP A 73 13.84 -2.55 1.93
C TRP A 73 12.84 -3.41 1.16
N VAL A 74 11.66 -3.57 1.75
CA VAL A 74 10.53 -4.20 1.08
C VAL A 74 9.52 -3.10 0.83
N LEU A 75 9.20 -2.90 -0.43
CA LEU A 75 8.35 -1.80 -0.87
C LEU A 75 7.06 -2.35 -1.43
N TYR A 76 5.96 -1.66 -1.13
CA TYR A 76 4.64 -2.02 -1.64
C TYR A 76 4.04 -0.86 -2.41
N ARG A 77 3.32 -1.18 -3.46
CA ARG A 77 2.57 -0.18 -4.24
C ARG A 77 1.28 -0.80 -4.74
N LEU A 78 0.34 0.03 -5.13
CA LEU A 78 -0.86 -0.47 -5.78
C LEU A 78 -0.47 -1.10 -7.10
N ALA A 79 -0.99 -2.30 -7.36
CA ALA A 79 -0.75 -2.98 -8.61
C ALA A 79 -1.67 -2.40 -9.67
N LYS A 80 -1.17 -2.31 -10.91
CA LYS A 80 -2.00 -1.91 -12.01
C LYS A 80 -3.02 -3.01 -12.26
N GLN A 81 -4.28 -2.65 -12.34
CA GLN A 81 -5.34 -3.60 -12.55
C GLN A 81 -5.52 -3.86 -14.03
N THR A 82 -5.57 -5.14 -14.40
CA THR A 82 -5.84 -5.51 -15.79
C THR A 82 -7.34 -5.47 -16.08
N ASP A 83 -8.14 -5.66 -15.06
CA ASP A 83 -9.60 -5.61 -15.18
C ASP A 83 -10.04 -4.15 -15.03
N ALA A 84 -10.76 -3.65 -16.03
CA ALA A 84 -11.16 -2.25 -16.05
C ALA A 84 -12.12 -1.88 -14.92
N ASP A 85 -12.97 -2.82 -14.52
CA ASP A 85 -13.89 -2.57 -13.42
C ASP A 85 -13.14 -2.46 -12.10
N CYS A 86 -12.16 -3.33 -11.88
CA CYS A 86 -11.33 -3.27 -10.69
C CYS A 86 -10.56 -1.95 -10.64
N GLU A 87 -10.04 -1.51 -11.77
CA GLU A 87 -9.32 -0.24 -11.84
C GLU A 87 -10.21 0.93 -11.43
N ARG A 88 -11.45 0.95 -11.95
CA ARG A 88 -12.39 2.00 -11.60
C ARG A 88 -12.75 1.97 -10.12
N GLN A 89 -12.92 0.79 -9.55
CA GLN A 89 -13.27 0.67 -8.15
C GLN A 89 -12.14 1.12 -7.24
N LEU A 90 -10.91 0.81 -7.56
CA LEU A 90 -9.78 1.29 -6.77
C LEU A 90 -9.65 2.81 -6.84
N ARG A 91 -9.88 3.40 -8.00
CA ARG A 91 -9.89 4.85 -8.13
C ARG A 91 -11.00 5.49 -7.30
N ALA A 92 -12.18 4.88 -7.38
CA ALA A 92 -13.33 5.37 -6.63
C ALA A 92 -13.06 5.30 -5.13
N LEU A 93 -12.43 4.24 -4.66
CA LEU A 93 -12.08 4.10 -3.26
C LEU A 93 -11.10 5.19 -2.83
N ALA A 94 -10.06 5.41 -3.61
CA ALA A 94 -9.07 6.44 -3.29
C ALA A 94 -9.73 7.81 -3.21
N ALA A 95 -10.63 8.11 -4.15
CA ALA A 95 -11.35 9.38 -4.15
C ALA A 95 -12.29 9.50 -2.96
N ALA A 96 -12.97 8.42 -2.61
CA ALA A 96 -13.91 8.42 -1.50
C ALA A 96 -13.20 8.63 -0.15
N PHE A 97 -11.99 8.11 -0.02
CA PHE A 97 -11.25 8.23 1.23
C PHE A 97 -10.43 9.51 1.36
N ALA A 98 -10.21 10.21 0.26
CA ALA A 98 -9.42 11.43 0.28
C ALA A 98 -9.86 12.44 1.37
N PRO A 99 -11.15 12.68 1.60
CA PRO A 99 -11.55 13.62 2.65
C PRO A 99 -11.67 13.01 4.05
N HIS A 100 -11.44 11.71 4.19
CA HIS A 100 -11.61 11.08 5.50
C HIS A 100 -10.56 11.49 6.51
N GLU A 101 -11.02 11.77 7.71
CA GLU A 101 -10.14 12.17 8.80
C GLU A 101 -9.08 11.11 9.11
N ALA A 102 -9.47 9.84 9.06
CA ALA A 102 -8.54 8.76 9.33
C ALA A 102 -7.37 8.77 8.34
N LEU A 103 -7.67 9.00 7.06
CA LEU A 103 -6.62 9.07 6.06
C LEU A 103 -5.75 10.32 6.27
N ARG A 104 -6.36 11.44 6.62
CA ARG A 104 -5.57 12.64 6.89
C ARG A 104 -4.58 12.43 8.03
N ARG A 105 -5.02 11.78 9.09
CA ARG A 105 -4.13 11.44 10.20
C ARG A 105 -3.01 10.52 9.76
N ASP A 106 -3.33 9.52 8.97
CA ASP A 106 -2.34 8.59 8.46
C ASP A 106 -1.31 9.31 7.58
N LEU A 107 -1.78 10.19 6.71
CA LEU A 107 -0.88 10.95 5.85
C LEU A 107 -0.01 11.91 6.65
N ASP A 108 -0.55 12.52 7.70
CA ASP A 108 0.24 13.39 8.55
C ASP A 108 1.34 12.61 9.26
N ARG A 109 1.01 11.42 9.76
CA ARG A 109 2.02 10.55 10.36
C ARG A 109 3.08 10.17 9.35
N LEU A 110 2.65 9.86 8.13
CA LEU A 110 3.57 9.50 7.07
C LEU A 110 4.53 10.64 6.76
N ARG A 111 4.04 11.86 6.67
CA ARG A 111 4.90 13.01 6.42
C ARG A 111 5.95 13.19 7.51
N LYS A 112 5.56 13.00 8.75
CA LYS A 112 6.51 13.10 9.86
C LYS A 112 7.55 12.01 9.83
N LEU A 113 7.20 10.86 9.26
CA LEU A 113 8.10 9.71 9.18
C LEU A 113 9.01 9.74 7.96
N ARG A 114 8.79 10.68 7.04
CA ARG A 114 9.60 10.76 5.82
C ARG A 114 10.96 11.39 6.01
N GLY A 115 11.51 11.33 7.20
CA GLY A 115 12.87 11.76 7.46
C GLY A 115 13.86 10.66 7.12
N PRO A 116 15.15 10.96 7.20
CA PRO A 116 16.19 10.00 6.89
C PRO A 116 16.18 8.76 7.78
N ASP A 117 15.55 8.85 8.93
CA ASP A 117 15.50 7.74 9.86
C ASP A 117 14.21 6.94 9.79
N ALA A 118 13.30 7.34 8.95
CA ALA A 118 11.97 6.77 8.91
C ALA A 118 11.95 5.27 8.65
N CYS A 119 12.88 4.78 7.88
CA CYS A 119 12.95 3.37 7.53
C CYS A 119 14.16 2.67 8.13
N ARG A 120 14.65 3.12 9.26
CA ARG A 120 15.74 2.42 9.89
C ARG A 120 15.28 1.11 10.50
N PRO A 121 16.07 0.04 10.37
CA PRO A 121 15.77 -1.20 11.05
C PRO A 121 15.73 -0.96 12.55
N ARG A 122 14.72 -1.51 13.18
CA ARG A 122 14.55 -1.28 14.61
C ARG A 122 15.58 -1.96 15.48
N SER A 123 16.12 -3.04 15.05
CA SER A 123 17.08 -3.73 15.88
C SER A 123 18.43 -3.20 15.54
N GLY A 124 19.17 -2.78 16.48
CA GLY A 124 20.48 -2.21 16.35
C GLY A 124 21.44 -2.80 15.34
N ALA A 125 20.95 -3.40 14.31
CA ALA A 125 21.78 -3.88 13.25
C ALA A 125 22.44 -2.70 12.61
N ARG A 126 23.73 -2.59 12.83
CA ARG A 126 24.46 -1.56 12.26
C ARG A 126 24.51 -1.70 10.82
N ARG A 127 24.16 -0.74 10.10
CA ARG A 127 24.20 -0.76 8.67
C ARG A 127 24.98 0.39 8.21
N THR A 128 25.67 0.19 7.16
CA THR A 128 26.32 1.30 6.51
C THR A 128 25.22 2.22 6.03
N GLY A 129 25.21 3.39 6.55
CA GLY A 129 24.09 4.30 6.40
C GLY A 129 23.63 4.57 5.00
N GLU A 130 24.55 4.53 4.04
CA GLU A 130 24.15 4.92 2.72
C GLU A 130 23.13 4.05 2.07
N ARG A 131 23.14 2.77 2.36
CA ARG A 131 22.19 1.87 1.72
C ARG A 131 20.77 2.08 2.14
N TYR A 132 20.62 2.75 3.28
CA TYR A 132 19.30 2.93 3.84
C TYR A 132 18.82 4.36 3.71
N ALA A 133 19.60 5.16 3.06
CA ALA A 133 19.37 6.59 3.07
C ALA A 133 18.02 6.98 2.52
N ARG A 134 17.56 6.40 1.45
CA ARG A 134 16.26 6.74 0.90
C ARG A 134 15.77 5.68 -0.03
N PRO A 135 14.69 5.01 0.31
CA PRO A 135 14.04 4.13 -0.63
C PRO A 135 13.64 4.95 -1.86
N ARG A 136 13.79 4.37 -2.99
CA ARG A 136 13.43 5.06 -4.24
C ARG A 136 12.03 5.60 -4.25
N MET A 137 11.13 4.88 -3.61
CA MET A 137 9.77 5.34 -3.56
C MET A 137 9.63 6.71 -2.93
N MET A 138 10.52 7.05 -2.00
CA MET A 138 10.44 8.34 -1.35
C MET A 138 10.72 9.48 -2.33
N ARG A 139 11.51 9.19 -3.34
CA ARG A 139 11.75 10.18 -4.38
C ARG A 139 10.60 10.23 -5.36
N GLY A 140 10.05 9.08 -5.68
CA GLY A 140 8.94 9.02 -6.59
C GLY A 140 7.69 9.70 -6.04
N ALA A 141 7.59 9.76 -4.74
CA ALA A 141 6.45 10.39 -4.12
C ALA A 141 6.43 11.90 -4.28
N HIS A 142 7.51 12.45 -4.77
CA HIS A 142 7.62 13.90 -4.93
C HIS A 142 7.43 14.34 -6.39
N GLY A 143 7.27 13.42 -7.27
CA GLY A 143 7.10 13.70 -8.70
C GLY A 143 5.77 14.23 -9.07
#